data_688c67c8362351cddff4535a7f3b3d4c
#
_entry.id   688c67c8362351cddff4535a7f3b3d4c
#
_cell.length_a   1.000
_cell.length_b   1.000
_cell.length_c   1.000
_cell.angle_alpha   90.00
_cell.angle_beta   90.00
_cell.angle_gamma   90.00
#
_symmetry.space_group_name_H-M   'P 1'
#
loop_
_entity.id
_entity.type
_entity.pdbx_description
1 polymer ?
#
loop_
_entity_poly.entity_id
_entity_poly.type
_entity_poly.pdbx_seq_one_letter_code
_entity_poly.pdbx_strand_id
1 'polypeptide(L)'
;MVTQLWDSWEDGAVRYDKASGLFADSSKVHHLDFAGEFFRVRGPLNVPRPPQGHPVLVQAGSSEAGKNLAAAWSDMHFVFIKSIAEGLAYREEMNQRLRSHGRDPAHFKIVAGVLPVVVNSNAEKEERQRLNEQLMSDQMAIDLPSLPYLRMDLSAYPVDQPLPPLPEEETFDGIRTALRLIRDYDPQLTSPGVGQAAVAKLR
;
A
#
# COMPACT_ATOMS: atom_id res chain seq x y z
N MET A 1 -10.28 -15.82 7.17
CA MET A 1 -11.47 -15.22 7.82
C MET A 1 -12.25 -14.31 6.87
N VAL A 2 -11.74 -13.14 6.42
CA VAL A 2 -12.52 -12.17 5.59
C VAL A 2 -13.07 -12.81 4.31
N THR A 3 -12.25 -13.49 3.54
CA THR A 3 -12.66 -14.19 2.31
C THR A 3 -13.72 -15.25 2.56
N GLN A 4 -13.63 -15.97 3.66
CA GLN A 4 -14.61 -16.98 4.06
C GLN A 4 -15.97 -16.36 4.44
N LEU A 5 -15.98 -15.11 4.93
CA LEU A 5 -17.24 -14.40 5.18
C LEU A 5 -18.00 -14.10 3.88
N TRP A 6 -17.30 -13.83 2.77
CA TRP A 6 -17.97 -13.66 1.47
C TRP A 6 -18.60 -14.95 0.96
N ASP A 7 -18.04 -16.12 1.35
CA ASP A 7 -18.57 -17.43 0.99
C ASP A 7 -19.65 -17.94 1.96
N SER A 8 -20.02 -17.15 2.99
CA SER A 8 -21.09 -17.53 3.93
C SER A 8 -22.49 -17.56 3.30
N TRP A 9 -22.65 -16.97 2.11
CA TRP A 9 -23.84 -17.06 1.28
C TRP A 9 -23.51 -17.82 0.00
N GLU A 10 -24.20 -18.93 -0.26
CA GLU A 10 -24.05 -19.64 -1.52
C GLU A 10 -24.66 -18.88 -2.70
N ASP A 11 -24.25 -19.24 -3.91
CA ASP A 11 -24.88 -18.72 -5.12
C ASP A 11 -26.37 -19.07 -5.15
N GLY A 12 -27.19 -18.06 -5.45
CA GLY A 12 -28.64 -18.20 -5.48
C GLY A 12 -29.31 -18.37 -4.09
N ALA A 13 -28.58 -18.03 -2.99
CA ALA A 13 -29.20 -17.95 -1.67
C ALA A 13 -30.29 -16.85 -1.62
N VAL A 14 -30.05 -15.73 -2.28
CA VAL A 14 -31.06 -14.65 -2.38
C VAL A 14 -32.05 -14.97 -3.47
N ARG A 15 -33.33 -14.96 -3.12
CA ARG A 15 -34.46 -15.34 -4.00
C ARG A 15 -35.27 -14.15 -4.51
N TYR A 16 -35.49 -13.15 -3.64
CA TYR A 16 -36.36 -12.01 -3.93
C TYR A 16 -37.76 -12.43 -4.43
N ASP A 17 -38.26 -13.59 -4.00
CA ASP A 17 -39.52 -14.12 -4.45
C ASP A 17 -40.68 -13.43 -3.72
N LYS A 18 -41.33 -12.50 -4.42
CA LYS A 18 -42.49 -11.76 -3.89
C LYS A 18 -43.73 -12.64 -3.75
N ALA A 19 -43.86 -13.69 -4.56
CA ALA A 19 -45.07 -14.53 -4.54
C ALA A 19 -45.13 -15.41 -3.28
N SER A 20 -43.98 -15.96 -2.86
CA SER A 20 -43.88 -16.73 -1.62
C SER A 20 -43.48 -15.91 -0.41
N GLY A 21 -43.08 -14.63 -0.60
CA GLY A 21 -42.53 -13.78 0.44
C GLY A 21 -41.10 -14.19 0.86
N LEU A 22 -40.44 -15.04 0.09
CA LEU A 22 -39.12 -15.56 0.41
C LEU A 22 -38.05 -14.60 -0.07
N PHE A 23 -37.35 -13.95 0.88
CA PHE A 23 -36.19 -13.11 0.58
C PHE A 23 -34.95 -13.92 0.25
N ALA A 24 -34.61 -14.88 1.09
CA ALA A 24 -33.45 -15.75 0.95
C ALA A 24 -33.76 -17.18 1.43
N ASP A 25 -33.02 -18.13 0.88
CA ASP A 25 -33.04 -19.53 1.28
C ASP A 25 -32.03 -19.72 2.42
N SER A 26 -32.52 -19.88 3.64
CA SER A 26 -31.71 -19.99 4.83
C SER A 26 -30.80 -21.23 4.85
N SER A 27 -31.14 -22.29 4.07
CA SER A 27 -30.30 -23.49 3.97
C SER A 27 -28.98 -23.21 3.22
N LYS A 28 -28.89 -22.09 2.50
CA LYS A 28 -27.75 -21.60 1.72
C LYS A 28 -26.99 -20.48 2.41
N VAL A 29 -27.25 -20.23 3.68
CA VAL A 29 -26.58 -19.20 4.48
C VAL A 29 -25.93 -19.85 5.69
N HIS A 30 -24.60 -19.77 5.77
CA HIS A 30 -23.83 -20.57 6.70
C HIS A 30 -23.10 -19.69 7.73
N HIS A 31 -23.08 -20.16 8.98
CA HIS A 31 -22.17 -19.60 9.99
C HIS A 31 -20.75 -20.01 9.70
N LEU A 32 -19.82 -19.07 9.86
CA LEU A 32 -18.38 -19.33 9.71
C LEU A 32 -17.76 -19.91 10.98
N ASP A 33 -18.25 -19.48 12.14
CA ASP A 33 -17.75 -19.83 13.48
C ASP A 33 -16.21 -19.80 13.59
N PHE A 34 -15.59 -18.80 12.94
CA PHE A 34 -14.15 -18.63 12.90
C PHE A 34 -13.60 -18.31 14.30
N ALA A 35 -12.60 -19.09 14.73
CA ALA A 35 -11.85 -18.84 15.95
C ALA A 35 -10.34 -18.89 15.64
N GLY A 36 -9.70 -17.72 15.62
CA GLY A 36 -8.25 -17.56 15.45
C GLY A 36 -7.59 -16.99 16.70
N GLU A 37 -6.30 -16.77 16.60
CA GLU A 37 -5.51 -16.19 17.71
C GLU A 37 -6.02 -14.83 18.14
N PHE A 38 -6.30 -13.93 17.19
CA PHE A 38 -6.68 -12.52 17.45
C PHE A 38 -8.17 -12.24 17.26
N PHE A 39 -8.89 -13.05 16.48
CA PHE A 39 -10.27 -12.77 16.09
C PHE A 39 -11.17 -13.98 16.25
N ARG A 40 -12.41 -13.70 16.64
CA ARG A 40 -13.52 -14.65 16.63
C ARG A 40 -14.68 -14.03 15.89
N VAL A 41 -15.20 -14.71 14.88
CA VAL A 41 -16.30 -14.21 14.04
C VAL A 41 -17.27 -15.34 13.76
N ARG A 42 -18.50 -15.18 14.21
CA ARG A 42 -19.54 -16.19 13.97
C ARG A 42 -20.03 -16.17 12.52
N GLY A 43 -20.21 -14.99 11.94
CA GLY A 43 -20.92 -14.85 10.67
C GLY A 43 -22.41 -15.20 10.81
N PRO A 44 -23.13 -15.34 9.70
CA PRO A 44 -22.69 -15.04 8.34
C PRO A 44 -22.43 -13.55 8.12
N LEU A 45 -21.89 -13.18 6.95
CA LEU A 45 -21.88 -11.79 6.53
C LEU A 45 -23.31 -11.27 6.41
N ASN A 46 -23.56 -10.00 6.74
CA ASN A 46 -24.89 -9.41 6.68
C ASN A 46 -25.30 -8.89 5.28
N VAL A 47 -24.49 -9.17 4.27
CA VAL A 47 -24.75 -8.91 2.85
C VAL A 47 -24.51 -10.17 2.05
N PRO A 48 -25.28 -10.38 0.95
CA PRO A 48 -25.09 -11.55 0.10
C PRO A 48 -23.76 -11.50 -0.66
N ARG A 49 -23.35 -12.65 -1.17
CA ARG A 49 -22.18 -12.80 -2.02
C ARG A 49 -22.33 -11.94 -3.28
N PRO A 50 -21.28 -11.17 -3.68
CA PRO A 50 -21.36 -10.40 -4.92
C PRO A 50 -21.39 -11.32 -6.15
N PRO A 51 -21.95 -10.87 -7.29
CA PRO A 51 -22.06 -11.68 -8.50
C PRO A 51 -20.73 -12.25 -9.02
N GLN A 52 -19.61 -11.58 -8.77
CA GLN A 52 -18.28 -12.04 -9.11
C GLN A 52 -17.65 -13.01 -8.10
N GLY A 53 -18.37 -13.37 -7.04
CA GLY A 53 -17.90 -14.21 -5.94
C GLY A 53 -17.14 -13.43 -4.88
N HIS A 54 -15.94 -12.98 -5.16
CA HIS A 54 -15.14 -12.15 -4.25
C HIS A 54 -14.83 -10.79 -4.88
N PRO A 55 -14.74 -9.71 -4.08
CA PRO A 55 -14.17 -8.46 -4.53
C PRO A 55 -12.70 -8.64 -4.92
N VAL A 56 -12.21 -7.81 -5.84
CA VAL A 56 -10.79 -7.74 -6.16
C VAL A 56 -10.01 -7.26 -4.94
N LEU A 57 -9.02 -8.03 -4.52
CA LEU A 57 -8.18 -7.71 -3.38
C LEU A 57 -6.97 -6.90 -3.81
N VAL A 58 -6.87 -5.68 -3.30
CA VAL A 58 -5.77 -4.76 -3.60
C VAL A 58 -4.98 -4.48 -2.33
N GLN A 59 -3.66 -4.57 -2.43
CA GLN A 59 -2.73 -4.25 -1.36
C GLN A 59 -1.76 -3.15 -1.85
N ALA A 60 -1.35 -2.23 -0.97
CA ALA A 60 -0.51 -1.08 -1.34
C ALA A 60 0.77 -0.96 -0.49
N GLY A 61 1.07 -1.90 0.39
CA GLY A 61 2.25 -1.83 1.26
C GLY A 61 3.46 -2.53 0.66
N SER A 62 4.56 -1.82 0.46
CA SER A 62 5.82 -2.35 -0.10
C SER A 62 6.83 -2.84 0.94
N SER A 63 6.47 -2.86 2.23
CA SER A 63 7.26 -3.53 3.28
C SER A 63 7.33 -5.03 3.04
N GLU A 64 8.27 -5.72 3.69
CA GLU A 64 8.38 -7.18 3.57
C GLU A 64 7.08 -7.89 3.98
N ALA A 65 6.44 -7.46 5.07
CA ALA A 65 5.15 -7.97 5.49
C ALA A 65 4.05 -7.66 4.46
N GLY A 66 4.04 -6.43 3.89
CA GLY A 66 3.10 -6.01 2.85
C GLY A 66 3.24 -6.82 1.56
N LYS A 67 4.47 -7.06 1.09
CA LYS A 67 4.75 -7.90 -0.08
C LYS A 67 4.31 -9.34 0.15
N ASN A 68 4.59 -9.90 1.34
CA ASN A 68 4.15 -11.25 1.69
C ASN A 68 2.63 -11.37 1.75
N LEU A 69 1.95 -10.38 2.35
CA LEU A 69 0.49 -10.32 2.36
C LEU A 69 -0.10 -10.24 0.95
N ALA A 70 0.49 -9.37 0.08
CA ALA A 70 0.10 -9.25 -1.31
C ALA A 70 0.26 -10.58 -2.06
N ALA A 71 1.42 -11.22 -1.92
CA ALA A 71 1.70 -12.50 -2.57
C ALA A 71 0.78 -13.63 -2.09
N ALA A 72 0.39 -13.63 -0.81
CA ALA A 72 -0.50 -14.64 -0.26
C ALA A 72 -1.97 -14.47 -0.69
N TRP A 73 -2.47 -13.22 -0.76
CA TRP A 73 -3.91 -12.99 -0.79
C TRP A 73 -4.41 -12.02 -1.84
N SER A 74 -3.58 -11.07 -2.36
CA SER A 74 -4.06 -10.01 -3.23
C SER A 74 -4.10 -10.41 -4.70
N ASP A 75 -5.03 -9.83 -5.45
CA ASP A 75 -5.10 -9.93 -6.91
C ASP A 75 -4.25 -8.84 -7.57
N MET A 76 -4.14 -7.70 -6.88
CA MET A 76 -3.38 -6.55 -7.32
C MET A 76 -2.46 -6.02 -6.22
N HIS A 77 -1.30 -5.51 -6.62
CA HIS A 77 -0.41 -4.75 -5.73
C HIS A 77 -0.11 -3.38 -6.32
N PHE A 78 -0.53 -2.34 -5.62
CA PHE A 78 -0.21 -0.96 -5.98
C PHE A 78 1.14 -0.58 -5.39
N VAL A 79 2.04 -0.07 -6.24
CA VAL A 79 3.42 0.26 -5.87
C VAL A 79 3.88 1.54 -6.55
N PHE A 80 4.89 2.19 -5.97
CA PHE A 80 5.62 3.26 -6.63
C PHE A 80 6.90 2.70 -7.25
N ILE A 81 7.06 2.83 -8.55
CA ILE A 81 8.20 2.33 -9.33
C ILE A 81 8.77 3.51 -10.12
N LYS A 82 10.08 3.74 -9.98
CA LYS A 82 10.76 4.90 -10.57
C LYS A 82 11.36 4.63 -11.95
N SER A 83 11.63 3.36 -12.27
CA SER A 83 12.27 2.98 -13.52
C SER A 83 11.78 1.61 -14.00
N ILE A 84 11.95 1.36 -15.29
CA ILE A 84 11.66 0.06 -15.88
C ILE A 84 12.50 -1.05 -15.23
N ALA A 85 13.78 -0.78 -14.94
CA ALA A 85 14.66 -1.75 -14.31
C ALA A 85 14.16 -2.14 -12.90
N GLU A 86 13.75 -1.15 -12.08
CA GLU A 86 13.14 -1.39 -10.78
C GLU A 86 11.83 -2.19 -10.91
N GLY A 87 11.00 -1.84 -11.89
CA GLY A 87 9.75 -2.56 -12.15
C GLY A 87 9.96 -4.03 -12.53
N LEU A 88 10.97 -4.32 -13.34
CA LEU A 88 11.32 -5.69 -13.73
C LEU A 88 11.85 -6.48 -12.52
N ALA A 89 12.73 -5.88 -11.71
CA ALA A 89 13.24 -6.52 -10.49
C ALA A 89 12.11 -6.80 -9.50
N TYR A 90 11.22 -5.83 -9.30
CA TYR A 90 10.06 -5.98 -8.43
C TYR A 90 9.11 -7.08 -8.91
N ARG A 91 8.86 -7.16 -10.22
CA ARG A 91 8.05 -8.22 -10.83
C ARG A 91 8.65 -9.61 -10.56
N GLU A 92 9.96 -9.76 -10.73
CA GLU A 92 10.61 -11.05 -10.49
C GLU A 92 10.57 -11.44 -9.00
N GLU A 93 10.80 -10.50 -8.10
CA GLU A 93 10.65 -10.72 -6.66
C GLU A 93 9.23 -11.20 -6.31
N MET A 94 8.22 -10.51 -6.82
CA MET A 94 6.82 -10.88 -6.55
C MET A 94 6.45 -12.22 -7.18
N ASN A 95 6.97 -12.54 -8.35
CA ASN A 95 6.76 -13.86 -8.98
C ASN A 95 7.28 -14.99 -8.11
N GLN A 96 8.46 -14.82 -7.49
CA GLN A 96 9.03 -15.83 -6.57
C GLN A 96 8.17 -16.00 -5.32
N ARG A 97 7.71 -14.88 -4.73
CA ARG A 97 6.81 -14.90 -3.57
C ARG A 97 5.46 -15.57 -3.88
N LEU A 98 4.87 -15.26 -5.03
CA LEU A 98 3.61 -15.88 -5.46
C LEU A 98 3.75 -17.39 -5.59
N ARG A 99 4.82 -17.85 -6.25
CA ARG A 99 5.11 -19.30 -6.39
C ARG A 99 5.32 -19.98 -5.02
N SER A 100 5.98 -19.32 -4.07
CA SER A 100 6.13 -19.85 -2.72
C SER A 100 4.81 -20.02 -1.96
N HIS A 101 3.78 -19.25 -2.35
CA HIS A 101 2.40 -19.39 -1.86
C HIS A 101 1.54 -20.30 -2.75
N GLY A 102 2.12 -21.00 -3.72
CA GLY A 102 1.38 -21.88 -4.64
C GLY A 102 0.49 -21.13 -5.64
N ARG A 103 0.75 -19.82 -5.87
CA ARG A 103 -0.06 -18.98 -6.75
C ARG A 103 0.64 -18.77 -8.10
N ASP A 104 -0.16 -18.73 -9.16
CA ASP A 104 0.33 -18.43 -10.51
C ASP A 104 0.54 -16.89 -10.67
N PRO A 105 1.78 -16.45 -10.98
CA PRO A 105 2.07 -15.03 -11.23
C PRO A 105 1.27 -14.40 -12.37
N ALA A 106 0.75 -15.18 -13.32
CA ALA A 106 -0.04 -14.66 -14.43
C ALA A 106 -1.35 -14.00 -13.97
N HIS A 107 -1.90 -14.44 -12.85
CA HIS A 107 -3.13 -13.91 -12.26
C HIS A 107 -2.91 -12.72 -11.31
N PHE A 108 -1.67 -12.33 -11.07
CA PHE A 108 -1.34 -11.21 -10.19
C PHE A 108 -0.94 -9.97 -10.99
N LYS A 109 -1.52 -8.82 -10.63
CA LYS A 109 -1.27 -7.55 -11.31
C LYS A 109 -0.48 -6.60 -10.43
N ILE A 110 0.61 -6.05 -10.97
CA ILE A 110 1.34 -4.93 -10.37
C ILE A 110 0.86 -3.66 -11.06
N VAL A 111 0.39 -2.71 -10.26
CA VAL A 111 -0.10 -1.41 -10.71
C VAL A 111 0.84 -0.35 -10.18
N ALA A 112 1.59 0.29 -11.08
CA ALA A 112 2.50 1.37 -10.72
C ALA A 112 1.79 2.72 -10.78
N GLY A 113 1.97 3.52 -9.72
CA GLY A 113 1.57 4.92 -9.73
C GLY A 113 2.45 5.71 -10.70
N VAL A 114 1.84 6.46 -11.60
CA VAL A 114 2.54 7.31 -12.59
C VAL A 114 2.00 8.73 -12.49
N LEU A 115 2.90 9.69 -12.33
CA LEU A 115 2.59 11.11 -12.39
C LEU A 115 3.22 11.73 -13.65
N PRO A 116 2.51 11.78 -14.79
CA PRO A 116 3.05 12.32 -16.02
C PRO A 116 3.14 13.85 -15.95
N VAL A 117 4.28 14.39 -16.33
CA VAL A 117 4.49 15.83 -16.52
C VAL A 117 4.66 16.09 -18.02
N VAL A 118 3.67 16.72 -18.62
CA VAL A 118 3.71 17.07 -20.05
C VAL A 118 4.40 18.43 -20.22
N VAL A 119 5.45 18.44 -21.03
CA VAL A 119 6.23 19.66 -21.35
C VAL A 119 6.50 19.69 -22.86
N ASN A 120 6.65 20.92 -23.41
CA ASN A 120 6.91 21.11 -24.83
C ASN A 120 8.42 21.13 -25.15
N SER A 121 9.27 21.31 -24.13
CA SER A 121 10.72 21.37 -24.30
C SER A 121 11.45 20.97 -23.01
N ASN A 122 12.75 20.66 -23.16
CA ASN A 122 13.63 20.41 -22.00
C ASN A 122 13.76 21.68 -21.13
N ALA A 123 13.79 22.86 -21.70
CA ALA A 123 13.85 24.11 -20.95
C ALA A 123 12.60 24.29 -20.06
N GLU A 124 11.42 23.98 -20.59
CA GLU A 124 10.18 23.99 -19.77
C GLU A 124 10.21 22.96 -18.65
N LYS A 125 10.79 21.77 -18.90
CA LYS A 125 10.97 20.76 -17.86
C LYS A 125 11.84 21.26 -16.73
N GLU A 126 13.01 21.84 -17.05
CA GLU A 126 13.96 22.39 -16.09
C GLU A 126 13.34 23.55 -15.28
N GLU A 127 12.61 24.42 -15.95
CA GLU A 127 11.90 25.53 -15.28
C GLU A 127 10.82 25.03 -14.32
N ARG A 128 10.02 24.03 -14.71
CA ARG A 128 9.02 23.42 -13.81
C ARG A 128 9.67 22.72 -12.62
N GLN A 129 10.78 22.05 -12.84
CA GLN A 129 11.54 21.43 -11.74
C GLN A 129 12.03 22.50 -10.75
N ARG A 130 12.65 23.57 -11.26
CA ARG A 130 13.13 24.70 -10.45
C ARG A 130 12.00 25.36 -9.66
N LEU A 131 10.87 25.62 -10.31
CA LEU A 131 9.70 26.20 -9.65
C LEU A 131 9.17 25.30 -8.53
N ASN A 132 9.09 24.01 -8.75
CA ASN A 132 8.67 23.05 -7.74
C ASN A 132 9.62 23.00 -6.54
N GLU A 133 10.94 23.11 -6.76
CA GLU A 133 11.95 23.18 -5.70
C GLU A 133 11.80 24.49 -4.89
N GLN A 134 11.56 25.63 -5.56
CA GLN A 134 11.33 26.92 -4.92
C GLN A 134 10.05 26.97 -4.09
N LEU A 135 9.00 26.24 -4.50
CA LEU A 135 7.73 26.20 -3.78
C LEU A 135 7.81 25.33 -2.50
N MET A 136 8.84 24.49 -2.37
CA MET A 136 9.05 23.69 -1.18
C MET A 136 9.96 24.43 -0.21
N SER A 137 9.39 25.04 0.83
CA SER A 137 10.18 25.62 1.91
C SER A 137 10.80 24.53 2.78
N ASP A 138 11.91 24.86 3.47
CA ASP A 138 12.53 23.96 4.45
C ASP A 138 11.55 23.55 5.54
N GLN A 139 10.67 24.45 5.95
CA GLN A 139 9.61 24.15 6.93
C GLN A 139 8.64 23.08 6.40
N MET A 140 8.17 23.21 5.16
CA MET A 140 7.33 22.16 4.55
C MET A 140 8.06 20.85 4.43
N ALA A 141 9.35 20.88 4.11
CA ALA A 141 10.19 19.68 4.03
C ALA A 141 10.38 18.98 5.38
N ILE A 142 10.36 19.74 6.48
CA ILE A 142 10.41 19.24 7.86
C ILE A 142 9.03 18.74 8.32
N ASP A 143 7.97 19.49 8.06
CA ASP A 143 6.63 19.19 8.53
C ASP A 143 6.04 17.93 7.88
N LEU A 144 6.29 17.72 6.58
CA LEU A 144 5.79 16.56 5.83
C LEU A 144 6.20 15.20 6.42
N PRO A 145 7.48 14.95 6.75
CA PRO A 145 7.88 13.72 7.41
C PRO A 145 7.56 13.69 8.90
N SER A 146 7.51 14.85 9.57
CA SER A 146 7.25 14.93 11.03
C SER A 146 5.81 14.57 11.38
N LEU A 147 4.87 14.84 10.49
CA LEU A 147 3.44 14.52 10.69
C LEU A 147 3.19 13.03 10.43
N PRO A 148 2.20 12.50 10.93
CA PRO A 148 1.79 11.28 11.61
C PRO A 148 2.65 10.02 11.35
N TYR A 149 3.62 10.09 10.47
CA TYR A 149 4.33 8.91 9.96
C TYR A 149 5.60 8.59 10.73
N LEU A 150 6.39 9.61 11.11
CA LEU A 150 7.65 9.40 11.82
C LEU A 150 7.47 9.32 13.33
N ARG A 151 6.39 9.88 13.87
CA ARG A 151 6.21 10.13 15.31
C ARG A 151 7.42 10.85 15.93
N MET A 152 8.12 11.62 15.12
CA MET A 152 9.33 12.31 15.46
C MET A 152 9.20 13.75 14.97
N ASP A 153 9.34 14.69 15.88
CA ASP A 153 9.32 16.11 15.54
C ASP A 153 10.69 16.52 15.02
N LEU A 154 10.81 16.61 13.70
CA LEU A 154 12.07 17.02 13.04
C LEU A 154 12.35 18.51 13.25
N SER A 155 11.38 19.34 13.65
CA SER A 155 11.61 20.76 13.93
C SER A 155 12.51 21.02 15.15
N ALA A 156 12.63 20.01 16.03
CA ALA A 156 13.49 20.05 17.20
C ALA A 156 15.00 19.90 16.85
N TYR A 157 15.34 19.58 15.60
CA TYR A 157 16.72 19.33 15.18
C TYR A 157 17.23 20.45 14.27
N PRO A 158 18.53 20.83 14.38
CA PRO A 158 19.13 21.81 13.50
C PRO A 158 19.05 21.38 12.03
N VAL A 159 18.67 22.33 11.17
CA VAL A 159 18.45 22.07 9.73
C VAL A 159 19.75 21.82 8.94
N ASP A 160 20.88 22.20 9.49
CA ASP A 160 22.21 22.10 8.91
C ASP A 160 23.01 20.88 9.42
N GLN A 161 22.40 20.05 10.26
CA GLN A 161 23.06 18.86 10.81
C GLN A 161 22.45 17.57 10.24
N PRO A 162 23.23 16.47 10.19
CA PRO A 162 22.71 15.17 9.82
C PRO A 162 21.54 14.74 10.71
N LEU A 163 20.64 13.95 10.15
CA LEU A 163 19.50 13.39 10.89
C LEU A 163 19.96 12.57 12.09
N PRO A 164 19.30 12.72 13.24
CA PRO A 164 19.54 11.85 14.38
C PRO A 164 19.17 10.40 14.06
N PRO A 165 19.68 9.43 14.84
CA PRO A 165 19.25 8.04 14.73
C PRO A 165 17.74 7.92 14.84
N LEU A 166 17.11 7.18 13.93
CA LEU A 166 15.67 6.95 13.96
C LEU A 166 15.32 6.00 15.11
N PRO A 167 14.24 6.28 15.86
CA PRO A 167 13.74 5.36 16.89
C PRO A 167 13.44 3.99 16.29
N GLU A 168 13.99 2.93 16.87
CA GLU A 168 13.82 1.57 16.32
C GLU A 168 12.42 1.01 16.52
N GLU A 169 11.69 1.43 17.55
CA GLU A 169 10.47 0.76 18.01
C GLU A 169 9.15 1.47 17.62
N GLU A 170 9.15 2.70 17.13
CA GLU A 170 7.92 3.51 17.03
C GLU A 170 7.48 3.89 15.61
N THR A 171 8.20 3.51 14.57
CA THR A 171 7.90 3.90 13.20
C THR A 171 7.24 2.79 12.38
N PHE A 172 6.27 3.16 11.53
CA PHE A 172 5.70 2.24 10.53
C PHE A 172 6.79 1.68 9.62
N ASP A 173 6.81 0.36 9.42
CA ASP A 173 7.82 -0.36 8.63
C ASP A 173 8.11 0.24 7.24
N GLY A 174 7.09 0.70 6.54
CA GLY A 174 7.25 1.27 5.19
C GLY A 174 8.03 2.58 5.18
N ILE A 175 7.84 3.43 6.20
CA ILE A 175 8.53 4.71 6.34
C ILE A 175 9.92 4.50 6.89
N ARG A 176 10.09 3.61 7.86
CA ARG A 176 11.41 3.20 8.34
C ARG A 176 12.28 2.70 7.19
N THR A 177 11.72 1.88 6.31
CA THR A 177 12.42 1.38 5.12
C THR A 177 12.77 2.52 4.16
N ALA A 178 11.85 3.45 3.90
CA ALA A 178 12.11 4.60 3.03
C ALA A 178 13.21 5.52 3.60
N LEU A 179 13.17 5.81 4.90
CA LEU A 179 14.17 6.66 5.57
C LEU A 179 15.53 5.97 5.67
N ARG A 180 15.56 4.66 5.93
CA ARG A 180 16.79 3.88 5.89
C ARG A 180 17.41 3.92 4.51
N LEU A 181 16.64 3.71 3.45
CA LEU A 181 17.13 3.81 2.07
C LEU A 181 17.62 5.22 1.71
N ILE A 182 16.98 6.27 2.22
CA ILE A 182 17.42 7.65 2.02
C ILE A 182 18.73 7.90 2.76
N ARG A 183 18.85 7.48 4.02
CA ARG A 183 20.06 7.63 4.83
C ARG A 183 21.24 6.79 4.30
N ASP A 184 20.97 5.57 3.84
CA ASP A 184 22.01 4.71 3.26
C ASP A 184 22.52 5.27 1.92
N TYR A 185 21.68 6.06 1.22
CA TYR A 185 22.08 6.77 0.02
C TYR A 185 22.89 8.03 0.31
N ASP A 186 22.55 8.77 1.35
CA ASP A 186 23.27 9.98 1.79
C ASP A 186 23.30 10.07 3.32
N PRO A 187 24.42 9.61 3.96
CA PRO A 187 24.57 9.66 5.41
C PRO A 187 24.65 11.07 6.01
N GLN A 188 24.88 12.10 5.17
CA GLN A 188 24.94 13.51 5.57
C GLN A 188 23.62 14.24 5.37
N LEU A 189 22.54 13.51 5.05
CA LEU A 189 21.25 14.09 4.79
C LEU A 189 20.71 14.84 6.02
N THR A 190 20.39 16.10 5.85
CA THR A 190 19.81 16.97 6.88
C THR A 190 18.27 16.80 6.93
N SER A 191 17.64 17.31 7.98
CA SER A 191 16.17 17.24 8.13
C SER A 191 15.39 17.78 6.93
N PRO A 192 15.70 18.96 6.35
CA PRO A 192 15.06 19.42 5.11
C PRO A 192 15.33 18.52 3.91
N GLY A 193 16.55 17.97 3.82
CA GLY A 193 16.93 17.04 2.76
C GLY A 193 16.08 15.77 2.75
N VAL A 194 15.63 15.28 3.91
CA VAL A 194 14.71 14.14 4.01
C VAL A 194 13.36 14.48 3.41
N GLY A 195 12.81 15.65 3.74
CA GLY A 195 11.53 16.08 3.17
C GLY A 195 11.63 16.25 1.65
N GLN A 196 12.67 16.89 1.16
CA GLN A 196 12.93 17.04 -0.28
C GLN A 196 13.11 15.67 -0.96
N ALA A 197 13.86 14.75 -0.36
CA ALA A 197 14.03 13.39 -0.87
C ALA A 197 12.73 12.57 -0.79
N ALA A 198 11.93 12.73 0.27
CA ALA A 198 10.62 12.06 0.39
C ALA A 198 9.66 12.53 -0.70
N VAL A 199 9.59 13.85 -0.96
CA VAL A 199 8.76 14.41 -2.04
C VAL A 199 9.32 14.04 -3.42
N ALA A 200 10.63 14.01 -3.60
CA ALA A 200 11.23 13.52 -4.85
C ALA A 200 10.94 12.04 -5.10
N LYS A 201 10.69 11.26 -4.04
CA LYS A 201 10.24 9.87 -4.15
C LYS A 201 8.77 9.71 -4.47
N LEU A 202 7.95 10.71 -4.19
CA LEU A 202 6.53 10.73 -4.55
C LEU A 202 6.29 11.26 -5.97
N ARG A 203 7.33 11.71 -6.65
CA ARG A 203 7.39 12.16 -8.04
C ARG A 203 8.06 11.10 -8.91
#